data_a95255fc1028e32df2fd742d334ad0e4
#
_entry.id   a95255fc1028e32df2fd742d334ad0e4
#
_cell.length_a   1.000
_cell.length_b   1.000
_cell.length_c   1.000
_cell.angle_alpha   90.00
_cell.angle_beta   90.00
_cell.angle_gamma   90.00
#
_symmetry.space_group_name_H-M   'P 1'
#
loop_
_entity.id
_entity.type
_entity.pdbx_description
1 polymer ?
#
loop_
_entity_poly.entity_id
_entity_poly.type
_entity_poly.pdbx_seq_one_letter_code
_entity_poly.pdbx_strand_id
1 'polypeptide(L)'
;GLGEAARYLMRIGMDNVLEYLRSLQSYGEKLLRETLGDEIEIYSPPPDRGAGVLSFNIKGLDPHQLAFQLDLEGIAVRSGHHCAYPLHRSLGIEKSVRASPHIYNTYEEIERLATALARIRNRYVSTKSFIATGRLCSSC
;
A
#
# COMPACT_ATOMS: atom_id res chain seq x y z
N GLY A 1 -14.86 -11.81 23.12
CA GLY A 1 -14.62 -10.69 22.20
C GLY A 1 -13.36 -9.91 22.54
N LEU A 2 -13.45 -8.57 22.64
CA LEU A 2 -12.29 -7.67 22.77
C LEU A 2 -11.33 -8.02 23.92
N GLY A 3 -11.86 -8.38 25.12
CA GLY A 3 -11.03 -8.75 26.27
C GLY A 3 -10.19 -9.99 26.02
N GLU A 4 -10.65 -10.97 25.25
CA GLU A 4 -9.86 -12.14 24.89
C GLU A 4 -8.79 -11.83 23.86
N ALA A 5 -9.12 -10.99 22.87
CA ALA A 5 -8.14 -10.51 21.91
C ALA A 5 -7.01 -9.72 22.59
N ALA A 6 -7.34 -8.87 23.56
CA ALA A 6 -6.34 -8.16 24.35
C ALA A 6 -5.44 -9.13 25.14
N ARG A 7 -6.01 -10.14 25.82
CA ARG A 7 -5.22 -11.16 26.53
C ARG A 7 -4.32 -11.96 25.59
N TYR A 8 -4.81 -12.28 24.39
CA TYR A 8 -4.01 -12.97 23.37
C TYR A 8 -2.76 -12.16 22.99
N LEU A 9 -2.93 -10.86 22.66
CA LEU A 9 -1.80 -9.99 22.33
C LEU A 9 -0.85 -9.77 23.52
N MET A 10 -1.39 -9.65 24.72
CA MET A 10 -0.56 -9.52 25.94
C MET A 10 0.30 -10.78 26.19
N ARG A 11 -0.19 -11.97 25.86
CA ARG A 11 0.62 -13.21 25.96
C ARG A 11 1.77 -13.25 24.95
N ILE A 12 1.61 -12.67 23.76
CA ILE A 12 2.67 -12.53 22.76
C ILE A 12 3.69 -11.49 23.21
N GLY A 13 3.23 -10.46 23.91
CA GLY A 13 4.00 -9.29 24.32
C GLY A 13 3.89 -8.17 23.30
N MET A 14 3.40 -7.02 23.74
CA MET A 14 3.15 -5.88 22.84
C MET A 14 4.43 -5.31 22.22
N ASP A 15 5.57 -5.41 22.91
CA ASP A 15 6.86 -4.98 22.36
C ASP A 15 7.28 -5.89 21.19
N ASN A 16 7.11 -7.21 21.32
CA ASN A 16 7.37 -8.16 20.23
C ASN A 16 6.45 -7.90 19.03
N VAL A 17 5.17 -7.62 19.29
CA VAL A 17 4.20 -7.26 18.26
C VAL A 17 4.67 -6.01 17.50
N LEU A 18 5.04 -4.96 18.23
CA LEU A 18 5.47 -3.70 17.64
C LEU A 18 6.76 -3.86 16.83
N GLU A 19 7.73 -4.58 17.36
CA GLU A 19 9.00 -4.86 16.68
C GLU A 19 8.77 -5.59 15.36
N TYR A 20 7.94 -6.65 15.38
CA TYR A 20 7.59 -7.40 14.18
C TYR A 20 6.86 -6.53 13.14
N LEU A 21 5.89 -5.74 13.55
CA LEU A 21 5.17 -4.85 12.63
C LEU A 21 6.09 -3.78 12.02
N ARG A 22 7.02 -3.25 12.78
CA ARG A 22 8.03 -2.31 12.29
C ARG A 22 8.99 -2.97 11.29
N SER A 23 9.34 -4.23 11.51
CA SER A 23 10.18 -4.98 10.57
C SER A 23 9.46 -5.21 9.23
N LEU A 24 8.17 -5.56 9.26
CA LEU A 24 7.35 -5.67 8.04
C LEU A 24 7.21 -4.33 7.33
N GLN A 25 7.00 -3.24 8.06
CA GLN A 25 6.93 -1.88 7.48
C GLN A 25 8.25 -1.51 6.81
N SER A 26 9.37 -1.66 7.51
CA SER A 26 10.71 -1.35 6.99
C SER A 26 11.02 -2.15 5.72
N TYR A 27 10.74 -3.44 5.75
CA TYR A 27 10.90 -4.32 4.60
C TYR A 27 10.02 -3.87 3.43
N GLY A 28 8.75 -3.60 3.70
CA GLY A 28 7.80 -3.17 2.69
C GLY A 28 8.17 -1.83 2.05
N GLU A 29 8.55 -0.84 2.84
CA GLU A 29 8.98 0.47 2.32
C GLU A 29 10.22 0.34 1.42
N LYS A 30 11.21 -0.44 1.84
CA LYS A 30 12.40 -0.71 1.03
C LYS A 30 12.03 -1.38 -0.29
N LEU A 31 11.28 -2.47 -0.23
CA LEU A 31 10.88 -3.24 -1.41
C LEU A 31 10.04 -2.42 -2.39
N LEU A 32 9.10 -1.61 -1.88
CA LEU A 32 8.26 -0.75 -2.72
C LEU A 32 9.09 0.32 -3.43
N ARG A 33 10.08 0.92 -2.76
CA ARG A 33 11.00 1.88 -3.39
C ARG A 33 11.89 1.22 -4.43
N GLU A 34 12.41 0.03 -4.16
CA GLU A 34 13.23 -0.74 -5.12
C GLU A 34 12.41 -1.16 -6.35
N THR A 35 11.14 -1.50 -6.17
CA THR A 35 10.27 -2.02 -7.24
C THR A 35 9.68 -0.91 -8.11
N LEU A 36 9.27 0.21 -7.51
CA LEU A 36 8.52 1.28 -8.17
C LEU A 36 9.31 2.59 -8.33
N GLY A 37 10.48 2.70 -7.67
CA GLY A 37 11.35 3.87 -7.77
C GLY A 37 10.64 5.16 -7.38
N ASP A 38 10.80 6.18 -8.21
CA ASP A 38 10.22 7.52 -8.00
C ASP A 38 8.71 7.60 -8.24
N GLU A 39 8.08 6.52 -8.67
CA GLU A 39 6.64 6.51 -8.94
C GLU A 39 5.79 6.24 -7.71
N ILE A 40 6.40 5.71 -6.65
CA ILE A 40 5.71 5.52 -5.37
C ILE A 40 5.98 6.70 -4.44
N GLU A 41 4.92 7.18 -3.82
CA GLU A 41 4.95 8.17 -2.75
C GLU A 41 4.53 7.51 -1.44
N ILE A 42 5.43 7.45 -0.46
CA ILE A 42 5.17 6.82 0.84
C ILE A 42 4.96 7.92 1.88
N TYR A 43 3.85 7.82 2.60
CA TYR A 43 3.39 8.78 3.61
C TYR A 43 3.48 8.25 5.03
N SER A 44 3.86 6.98 5.21
CA SER A 44 4.08 6.39 6.53
C SER A 44 5.20 7.13 7.27
N PRO A 45 5.12 7.27 8.60
CA PRO A 45 6.25 7.74 9.39
C PRO A 45 7.40 6.73 9.29
N PRO A 46 8.65 7.15 9.56
CA PRO A 46 9.77 6.22 9.62
C PRO A 46 9.47 5.02 10.52
N PRO A 47 9.95 3.80 10.20
CA PRO A 47 9.59 2.57 10.91
C PRO A 47 9.85 2.61 12.42
N ASP A 48 10.89 3.33 12.88
CA ASP A 48 11.21 3.54 14.30
C ASP A 48 10.13 4.33 15.06
N ARG A 49 9.35 5.13 14.36
CA ARG A 49 8.20 5.90 14.89
C ARG A 49 6.86 5.40 14.39
N GLY A 50 6.87 4.42 13.49
CA GLY A 50 5.68 3.79 12.91
C GLY A 50 5.08 2.70 13.78
N ALA A 51 3.89 2.27 13.39
CA ALA A 51 3.15 1.16 13.99
C ALA A 51 2.88 0.02 12.98
N GLY A 52 3.75 -0.14 11.98
CA GLY A 52 3.65 -1.21 10.99
C GLY A 52 2.68 -0.93 9.83
N VAL A 53 2.25 0.31 9.63
CA VAL A 53 1.30 0.67 8.57
C VAL A 53 2.03 1.22 7.37
N LEU A 54 1.69 0.75 6.16
CA LEU A 54 2.17 1.27 4.90
C LEU A 54 1.09 2.14 4.25
N SER A 55 1.31 3.45 4.21
CA SER A 55 0.45 4.41 3.50
C SER A 55 1.19 4.97 2.29
N PHE A 56 0.59 4.86 1.12
CA PHE A 56 1.27 5.22 -0.13
C PHE A 56 0.30 5.59 -1.25
N ASN A 57 0.85 6.20 -2.30
CA ASN A 57 0.19 6.35 -3.61
C ASN A 57 1.17 5.97 -4.72
N ILE A 58 0.63 5.67 -5.91
CA ILE A 58 1.40 5.57 -7.15
C ILE A 58 1.03 6.78 -8.01
N LYS A 59 2.04 7.51 -8.49
CA LYS A 59 1.85 8.72 -9.30
C LYS A 59 0.95 8.45 -10.50
N GLY A 60 -0.06 9.27 -10.64
CA GLY A 60 -1.00 9.21 -11.75
C GLY A 60 -2.07 8.12 -11.66
N LEU A 61 -2.09 7.28 -10.60
CA LEU A 61 -3.13 6.29 -10.32
C LEU A 61 -4.07 6.79 -9.21
N ASP A 62 -5.37 6.69 -9.44
CA ASP A 62 -6.35 6.96 -8.40
C ASP A 62 -6.28 5.90 -7.29
N PRO A 63 -6.18 6.26 -6.00
CA PRO A 63 -6.07 5.32 -4.89
C PRO A 63 -7.25 4.33 -4.79
N HIS A 64 -8.47 4.73 -5.16
CA HIS A 64 -9.61 3.80 -5.14
C HIS A 64 -9.51 2.78 -6.26
N GLN A 65 -9.10 3.21 -7.46
CA GLN A 65 -8.86 2.30 -8.58
C GLN A 65 -7.73 1.32 -8.25
N LEU A 66 -6.65 1.81 -7.62
CA LEU A 66 -5.53 0.97 -7.20
C LEU A 66 -5.97 -0.08 -6.18
N ALA A 67 -6.75 0.31 -5.18
CA ALA A 67 -7.28 -0.62 -4.18
C ALA A 67 -8.20 -1.67 -4.82
N PHE A 68 -9.06 -1.27 -5.76
CA PHE A 68 -9.92 -2.20 -6.50
C PHE A 68 -9.11 -3.22 -7.32
N GLN A 69 -8.04 -2.78 -8.00
CA GLN A 69 -7.17 -3.69 -8.75
C GLN A 69 -6.42 -4.68 -7.84
N LEU A 70 -6.00 -4.24 -6.66
CA LEU A 70 -5.37 -5.12 -5.66
C LEU A 70 -6.37 -6.14 -5.11
N ASP A 71 -7.63 -5.75 -4.88
CA ASP A 71 -8.70 -6.64 -4.44
C ASP A 71 -8.95 -7.78 -5.44
N LEU A 72 -8.94 -7.47 -6.74
CA LEU A 72 -9.02 -8.48 -7.81
C LEU A 72 -7.85 -9.49 -7.78
N GLU A 73 -6.71 -9.12 -7.21
CA GLU A 73 -5.54 -9.99 -7.01
C GLU A 73 -5.52 -10.66 -5.62
N GLY A 74 -6.61 -10.51 -4.85
CA GLY A 74 -6.75 -11.09 -3.52
C GLY A 74 -5.91 -10.37 -2.45
N ILE A 75 -5.60 -9.08 -2.65
CA ILE A 75 -4.83 -8.26 -1.72
C ILE A 75 -5.72 -7.16 -1.17
N ALA A 76 -6.12 -7.31 0.09
CA ALA A 76 -6.99 -6.37 0.76
C ALA A 76 -6.19 -5.16 1.29
N VAL A 77 -6.54 -3.98 0.79
CA VAL A 77 -6.03 -2.69 1.26
C VAL A 77 -7.19 -1.72 1.48
N ARG A 78 -6.94 -0.61 2.11
CA ARG A 78 -7.93 0.45 2.27
C ARG A 78 -7.50 1.68 1.47
N SER A 79 -8.46 2.38 0.87
CA SER A 79 -8.24 3.65 0.16
C SER A 79 -9.15 4.75 0.66
N GLY A 80 -8.71 5.99 0.55
CA GLY A 80 -9.45 7.19 0.93
C GLY A 80 -8.74 8.03 1.97
N HIS A 81 -9.51 8.78 2.77
CA HIS A 81 -9.00 9.71 3.80
C HIS A 81 -8.64 9.03 5.13
N HIS A 82 -9.04 7.78 5.35
CA HIS A 82 -8.80 7.01 6.58
C HIS A 82 -9.26 7.68 7.88
N CYS A 83 -10.30 8.55 7.81
CA CYS A 83 -10.73 9.45 8.88
C CYS A 83 -9.65 10.44 9.36
N ALA A 84 -8.64 10.71 8.51
CA ALA A 84 -7.49 11.57 8.80
C ALA A 84 -7.43 12.75 7.80
N TYR A 85 -8.55 13.39 7.55
CA TYR A 85 -8.67 14.49 6.58
C TYR A 85 -7.68 15.66 6.84
N PRO A 86 -7.47 16.13 8.08
CA PRO A 86 -6.49 17.18 8.35
C PRO A 86 -5.06 16.78 7.97
N LEU A 87 -4.69 15.51 8.19
CA LEU A 87 -3.37 14.98 7.82
C LEU A 87 -3.22 14.96 6.29
N HIS A 88 -4.21 14.45 5.55
CA HIS A 88 -4.15 14.44 4.08
C HIS A 88 -4.01 15.85 3.52
N ARG A 89 -4.75 16.81 4.08
CA ARG A 89 -4.63 18.22 3.70
C ARG A 89 -3.23 18.81 3.97
N SER A 90 -2.62 18.47 5.10
CA SER A 90 -1.27 18.92 5.42
C SER A 90 -0.19 18.31 4.53
N LEU A 91 -0.42 17.09 4.04
CA LEU A 91 0.44 16.40 3.08
C LEU A 91 0.18 16.84 1.61
N GLY A 92 -0.82 17.68 1.37
CA GLY A 92 -1.19 18.13 0.03
C GLY A 92 -1.80 17.04 -0.86
N ILE A 93 -2.37 16.01 -0.26
CA ILE A 93 -3.00 14.88 -0.96
C ILE A 93 -4.50 14.79 -0.64
N GLU A 94 -5.28 14.29 -1.57
CA GLU A 94 -6.71 14.08 -1.35
C GLU A 94 -7.01 12.75 -0.67
N LYS A 95 -6.36 11.69 -1.09
CA LYS A 95 -6.56 10.32 -0.63
C LYS A 95 -5.29 9.49 -0.75
N SER A 96 -5.22 8.40 -0.01
CA SER A 96 -4.11 7.44 -0.08
C SER A 96 -4.59 6.00 -0.01
N VAL A 97 -3.71 5.06 -0.39
CA VAL A 97 -3.86 3.63 -0.13
C VAL A 97 -3.15 3.29 1.17
N ARG A 98 -3.74 2.39 1.96
CA ARG A 98 -3.17 1.91 3.21
C ARG A 98 -3.20 0.39 3.27
N ALA A 99 -2.03 -0.23 3.38
CA ALA A 99 -1.86 -1.61 3.78
C ALA A 99 -1.55 -1.66 5.29
N SER A 100 -2.24 -2.52 6.02
CA SER A 100 -2.15 -2.63 7.47
C SER A 100 -1.85 -4.08 7.86
N PRO A 101 -0.59 -4.53 7.74
CA PRO A 101 -0.21 -5.86 8.19
C PRO A 101 -0.36 -6.00 9.70
N HIS A 102 -0.52 -7.24 10.15
CA HIS A 102 -0.58 -7.60 11.55
C HIS A 102 0.33 -8.80 11.82
N ILE A 103 0.36 -9.31 13.06
CA ILE A 103 1.25 -10.39 13.52
C ILE A 103 1.12 -11.71 12.73
N TYR A 104 0.07 -11.87 11.98
CA TYR A 104 -0.18 -13.06 11.15
C TYR A 104 0.20 -12.87 9.67
N ASN A 105 0.60 -11.66 9.28
CA ASN A 105 1.08 -11.41 7.91
C ASN A 105 2.58 -11.73 7.82
N THR A 106 3.02 -12.12 6.62
CA THR A 106 4.39 -12.54 6.35
C THR A 106 5.11 -11.61 5.39
N TYR A 107 6.44 -11.78 5.26
CA TYR A 107 7.24 -11.04 4.29
C TYR A 107 6.84 -11.38 2.86
N GLU A 108 6.47 -12.64 2.59
CA GLU A 108 6.01 -13.09 1.27
C GLU A 108 4.70 -12.40 0.84
N GLU A 109 3.83 -12.06 1.80
CA GLU A 109 2.62 -11.29 1.50
C GLU A 109 2.96 -9.83 1.13
N ILE A 110 3.98 -9.25 1.75
CA ILE A 110 4.51 -7.94 1.37
C ILE A 110 5.15 -7.99 -0.03
N GLU A 111 5.86 -9.05 -0.37
CA GLU A 111 6.41 -9.28 -1.72
C GLU A 111 5.29 -9.41 -2.78
N ARG A 112 4.22 -10.13 -2.44
CA ARG A 112 3.04 -10.21 -3.31
C ARG A 112 2.41 -8.84 -3.55
N LEU A 113 2.30 -8.00 -2.51
CA LEU A 113 1.82 -6.63 -2.65
C LEU A 113 2.70 -5.83 -3.62
N ALA A 114 4.02 -5.85 -3.45
CA ALA A 114 4.96 -5.13 -4.31
C ALA A 114 4.88 -5.60 -5.77
N THR A 115 4.82 -6.91 -5.98
CA THR A 115 4.69 -7.53 -7.31
C THR A 115 3.38 -7.14 -8.00
N ALA A 116 2.27 -7.15 -7.25
CA ALA A 116 0.97 -6.74 -7.76
C ALA A 116 0.95 -5.26 -8.15
N LEU A 117 1.51 -4.39 -7.32
CA LEU A 117 1.64 -2.96 -7.59
C LEU A 117 2.45 -2.70 -8.87
N ALA A 118 3.57 -3.39 -9.06
CA ALA A 118 4.37 -3.28 -10.28
C ALA A 118 3.58 -3.71 -11.54
N ARG A 119 2.82 -4.80 -11.46
CA ARG A 119 1.95 -5.25 -12.57
C ARG A 119 0.87 -4.25 -12.92
N ILE A 120 0.18 -3.72 -11.90
CA ILE A 120 -0.90 -2.74 -12.08
C ILE A 120 -0.33 -1.47 -12.71
N ARG A 121 0.79 -0.97 -12.20
CA ARG A 121 1.48 0.20 -12.74
C ARG A 121 1.87 0.00 -14.21
N ASN A 122 2.47 -1.13 -14.56
CA ASN A 122 2.89 -1.42 -15.93
C ASN A 122 1.71 -1.48 -16.90
N ARG A 123 0.58 -2.08 -16.50
CA ARG A 123 -0.66 -2.07 -17.27
C ARG A 123 -1.17 -0.64 -17.51
N TYR A 124 -1.12 0.20 -16.48
CA TYR A 124 -1.58 1.59 -16.57
C TYR A 124 -0.73 2.45 -17.51
N VAL A 125 0.60 2.33 -17.44
CA VAL A 125 1.53 3.03 -18.35
C VAL A 125 1.33 2.60 -19.79
N SER A 126 1.19 1.30 -20.04
CA SER A 126 0.93 0.75 -21.38
C SER A 126 -0.38 1.29 -21.98
N THR A 127 -1.44 1.37 -21.17
CA THR A 127 -2.74 1.89 -21.61
C THR A 127 -2.66 3.39 -21.93
N LYS A 128 -1.97 4.18 -21.13
CA LYS A 128 -1.77 5.62 -21.41
C LYS A 128 -0.95 5.84 -22.69
N SER A 129 0.11 5.06 -22.91
CA SER A 129 0.92 5.14 -24.14
C SER A 129 0.09 4.80 -25.39
N PHE A 130 -0.77 3.78 -25.29
CA PHE A 130 -1.67 3.41 -26.39
C PHE A 130 -2.68 4.52 -26.75
N ILE A 131 -3.27 5.16 -25.75
CA ILE A 131 -4.20 6.27 -25.93
C ILE A 131 -3.47 7.51 -26.51
N ALA A 132 -2.27 7.81 -26.00
CA ALA A 132 -1.49 8.98 -26.42
C ALA A 132 -0.95 8.85 -27.85
N THR A 133 -0.69 7.63 -28.35
CA THR A 133 -0.18 7.39 -29.72
C THR A 133 -1.26 7.34 -30.80
N GLY A 134 -2.54 7.50 -30.45
CA GLY A 134 -3.63 7.69 -31.41
C GLY A 134 -3.81 6.57 -32.45
N ARG A 135 -3.41 5.34 -32.17
CA ARG A 135 -3.69 4.18 -33.00
C ARG A 135 -5.15 3.72 -32.83
N LEU A 136 -6.08 4.57 -33.15
CA LEU A 136 -7.40 4.10 -33.59
C LEU A 136 -7.17 3.38 -34.90
N CYS A 137 -7.56 2.13 -34.93
CA CYS A 137 -7.57 1.29 -36.12
C CYS A 137 -8.33 2.00 -37.23
N SER A 138 -7.60 2.56 -38.22
CA SER A 138 -8.18 2.98 -39.48
C SER A 138 -8.21 1.75 -40.38
N SER A 139 -9.16 0.86 -40.16
CA SER A 139 -9.56 -0.19 -41.08
C SER A 139 -10.88 -0.80 -40.59
N CYS A 140 -11.96 -0.17 -40.92
CA CYS A 140 -13.28 -0.76 -41.25
C CYS A 140 -13.89 0.08 -42.36
#